data_21797d7ce6f24ac225c549218e0e9ff0
#
_entry.id   21797d7ce6f24ac225c549218e0e9ff0
#
_cell.length_a   1.000
_cell.length_b   1.000
_cell.length_c   1.000
_cell.angle_alpha   90.00
_cell.angle_beta   90.00
_cell.angle_gamma   90.00
#
_symmetry.space_group_name_H-M   'P 1'
#
loop_
_entity.id
_entity.type
_entity.pdbx_description
1 polymer ?
#
loop_
_entity_poly.entity_id
_entity_poly.type
_entity_poly.pdbx_seq_one_letter_code
_entity_poly.pdbx_strand_id
1 'polypeptide(L)'
;MIALEERGAETNRMAAISAVVHTVAISREGKVKLERVDIAHDTGFSLVNPLSVKKQLEGQIIWFYNDAMHQAITIKDGHVVENNFNKFRISHIDEAPPEINIRFFKTGHWLLGMGHDRFTSVQSAIGDAIFQITGKRFRDLPYGRQDLSWT
;
A
#
# COMPACT_ATOMS: atom_id res chain seq x y z
N MET A 1 -9.00 -3.89 8.75
CA MET A 1 -8.43 -2.69 9.42
C MET A 1 -8.71 -1.46 8.58
N ILE A 2 -9.08 -0.34 9.18
CA ILE A 2 -9.36 0.92 8.47
C ILE A 2 -8.16 1.83 8.71
N ALA A 3 -7.44 2.17 7.64
CA ALA A 3 -6.44 3.23 7.69
C ALA A 3 -7.04 4.49 7.02
N LEU A 4 -7.18 5.56 7.79
CA LEU A 4 -7.56 6.87 7.30
C LEU A 4 -6.29 7.68 7.08
N GLU A 5 -6.04 8.10 5.84
CA GLU A 5 -4.98 9.05 5.54
C GLU A 5 -5.61 10.43 5.34
N GLU A 6 -5.57 11.27 6.37
CA GLU A 6 -5.81 12.69 6.26
C GLU A 6 -4.48 13.42 6.06
N ARG A 7 -4.25 13.97 4.89
CA ARG A 7 -3.22 14.99 4.69
C ARG A 7 -3.84 16.37 4.78
N GLY A 8 -3.93 16.89 5.99
CA GLY A 8 -4.22 18.27 6.26
C GLY A 8 -2.93 19.05 6.50
N ALA A 9 -2.36 19.67 5.48
CA ALA A 9 -1.51 20.82 5.70
C ALA A 9 -2.41 22.06 5.59
N GLU A 10 -2.40 22.92 6.57
CA GLU A 10 -3.24 24.13 6.63
C GLU A 10 -3.02 25.10 5.46
N THR A 11 -2.04 24.89 4.64
CA THR A 11 -1.73 25.71 3.46
C THR A 11 -2.22 25.11 2.14
N ASN A 12 -2.72 23.88 2.11
CA ASN A 12 -3.10 23.22 0.88
C ASN A 12 -4.61 22.87 0.88
N ARG A 13 -5.41 23.76 0.33
CA ARG A 13 -6.81 23.51 -0.06
C ARG A 13 -6.96 22.40 -1.12
N MET A 14 -5.92 21.59 -1.34
CA MET A 14 -5.80 20.62 -2.41
C MET A 14 -5.43 19.23 -1.87
N ALA A 15 -6.04 18.79 -0.78
CA ALA A 15 -5.87 17.42 -0.30
C ALA A 15 -6.97 16.52 -0.87
N ALA A 16 -6.60 15.49 -1.63
CA ALA A 16 -7.52 14.39 -1.88
C ALA A 16 -7.56 13.50 -0.65
N ILE A 17 -8.75 13.04 -0.32
CA ILE A 17 -8.98 12.17 0.84
C ILE A 17 -9.22 10.76 0.32
N SER A 18 -8.55 9.79 0.92
CA SER A 18 -8.79 8.38 0.63
C SER A 18 -8.99 7.63 1.94
N ALA A 19 -10.00 6.78 1.98
CA ALA A 19 -10.17 5.76 3.01
C ALA A 19 -9.93 4.39 2.38
N VAL A 20 -9.07 3.58 3.00
CA VAL A 20 -8.70 2.27 2.46
C VAL A 20 -8.84 1.20 3.53
N VAL A 21 -9.49 0.09 3.17
CA VAL A 21 -9.61 -1.09 4.00
C VAL A 21 -8.89 -2.25 3.35
N HIS A 22 -7.99 -2.89 4.10
CA HIS A 22 -7.24 -4.05 3.65
C HIS A 22 -7.68 -5.31 4.37
N THR A 23 -7.95 -6.38 3.62
CA THR A 23 -8.12 -7.73 4.15
C THR A 23 -6.83 -8.50 3.92
N VAL A 24 -6.16 -8.85 5.02
CA VAL A 24 -4.86 -9.52 5.02
C VAL A 24 -5.00 -10.88 5.68
N ALA A 25 -4.51 -11.94 5.03
CA ALA A 25 -4.35 -13.25 5.60
C ALA A 25 -2.87 -13.52 5.91
N ILE A 26 -2.59 -14.16 7.05
CA ILE A 26 -1.24 -14.56 7.44
C ILE A 26 -1.27 -16.02 7.84
N SER A 27 -0.51 -16.87 7.14
CA SER A 27 -0.39 -18.27 7.53
C SER A 27 0.44 -18.43 8.83
N ARG A 28 0.34 -19.59 9.48
CA ARG A 28 1.13 -19.86 10.69
C ARG A 28 2.64 -19.80 10.44
N GLU A 29 3.06 -20.11 9.23
CA GLU A 29 4.47 -20.04 8.79
C GLU A 29 4.90 -18.60 8.45
N GLY A 30 4.00 -17.61 8.61
CA GLY A 30 4.30 -16.19 8.38
C GLY A 30 4.16 -15.72 6.94
N LYS A 31 3.50 -16.49 6.06
CA LYS A 31 3.23 -16.05 4.69
C LYS A 31 2.06 -15.07 4.68
N VAL A 32 2.33 -13.83 4.27
CA VAL A 32 1.35 -12.75 4.16
C VAL A 32 0.71 -12.76 2.78
N LYS A 33 -0.60 -12.60 2.71
CA LYS A 33 -1.37 -12.43 1.49
C LYS A 33 -2.36 -11.29 1.65
N LEU A 34 -2.34 -10.35 0.71
CA LEU A 34 -3.36 -9.32 0.59
C LEU A 34 -4.52 -9.88 -0.23
N GLU A 35 -5.67 -10.13 0.42
CA GLU A 35 -6.80 -10.82 -0.23
C GLU A 35 -7.77 -9.86 -0.89
N ARG A 36 -7.98 -8.69 -0.28
CA ARG A 36 -8.93 -7.71 -0.77
C ARG A 36 -8.54 -6.30 -0.35
N VAL A 37 -8.79 -5.32 -1.21
CA VAL A 37 -8.63 -3.90 -0.92
C VAL A 37 -9.89 -3.14 -1.34
N ASP A 38 -10.49 -2.43 -0.40
CA ASP A 38 -11.63 -1.54 -0.66
C ASP A 38 -11.17 -0.09 -0.49
N ILE A 39 -11.39 0.73 -1.52
CA ILE A 39 -10.94 2.12 -1.58
C ILE A 39 -12.15 3.03 -1.78
N ALA A 40 -12.28 4.03 -0.91
CA ALA A 40 -13.13 5.19 -1.10
C ALA A 40 -12.23 6.40 -1.39
N HIS A 41 -12.35 6.99 -2.57
CA HIS A 41 -11.44 8.04 -3.03
C HIS A 41 -12.20 9.28 -3.50
N ASP A 42 -11.82 10.43 -2.94
CA ASP A 42 -12.33 11.73 -3.35
C ASP A 42 -11.43 12.32 -4.44
N THR A 43 -12.02 12.56 -5.62
CA THR A 43 -11.33 13.13 -6.78
C THR A 43 -11.57 14.65 -6.93
N GLY A 44 -12.28 15.26 -6.00
CA GLY A 44 -12.75 16.65 -6.13
C GLY A 44 -14.01 16.74 -6.99
N PHE A 45 -14.13 17.82 -7.79
CA PHE A 45 -15.37 18.07 -8.53
C PHE A 45 -15.55 17.23 -9.80
N SER A 46 -14.48 16.64 -10.34
CA SER A 46 -14.52 15.93 -11.62
C SER A 46 -13.58 14.71 -11.62
N LEU A 47 -13.93 13.75 -12.46
CA LEU A 47 -13.13 12.59 -12.79
C LEU A 47 -13.05 12.48 -14.32
N VAL A 48 -11.95 12.94 -14.90
CA VAL A 48 -11.81 13.09 -16.36
C VAL A 48 -11.77 11.71 -17.05
N ASN A 49 -10.98 10.79 -16.51
CA ASN A 49 -10.89 9.44 -17.07
C ASN A 49 -10.93 8.40 -15.92
N PRO A 50 -12.12 7.87 -15.57
CA PRO A 50 -12.28 6.92 -14.48
C PRO A 50 -11.44 5.66 -14.63
N LEU A 51 -11.32 5.14 -15.84
CA LEU A 51 -10.56 3.91 -16.09
C LEU A 51 -9.06 4.11 -15.85
N SER A 52 -8.51 5.22 -16.32
CA SER A 52 -7.10 5.57 -16.10
C SER A 52 -6.79 5.72 -14.61
N VAL A 53 -7.65 6.45 -13.89
CA VAL A 53 -7.50 6.66 -12.45
C VAL A 53 -7.61 5.33 -11.70
N LYS A 54 -8.58 4.48 -12.06
CA LYS A 54 -8.73 3.15 -11.46
C LYS A 54 -7.44 2.34 -11.62
N LYS A 55 -6.88 2.27 -12.84
CA LYS A 55 -5.65 1.53 -13.11
C LYS A 55 -4.43 2.08 -12.37
N GLN A 56 -4.38 3.40 -12.20
CA GLN A 56 -3.33 4.04 -11.41
C GLN A 56 -3.43 3.66 -9.93
N LEU A 57 -4.63 3.64 -9.35
CA LEU A 57 -4.84 3.23 -7.96
C LEU A 57 -4.52 1.74 -7.75
N GLU A 58 -4.97 0.88 -8.65
CA GLU A 58 -4.63 -0.56 -8.61
C GLU A 58 -3.11 -0.76 -8.62
N GLY A 59 -2.40 -0.07 -9.51
CA GLY A 59 -0.93 -0.11 -9.59
C GLY A 59 -0.24 0.38 -8.32
N GLN A 60 -0.75 1.44 -7.71
CA GLN A 60 -0.21 1.96 -6.45
C GLN A 60 -0.37 0.98 -5.29
N ILE A 61 -1.51 0.28 -5.17
CA ILE A 61 -1.71 -0.75 -4.15
C ILE A 61 -0.65 -1.85 -4.27
N ILE A 62 -0.42 -2.35 -5.48
CA ILE A 62 0.58 -3.39 -5.74
C ILE A 62 2.00 -2.87 -5.44
N TRP A 63 2.28 -1.63 -5.81
CA TRP A 63 3.57 -1.00 -5.54
C TRP A 63 3.84 -0.91 -4.03
N PHE A 64 2.92 -0.35 -3.25
CA PHE A 64 3.11 -0.20 -1.81
C PHE A 64 3.10 -1.54 -1.06
N TYR A 65 2.36 -2.55 -1.56
CA TYR A 65 2.48 -3.91 -1.06
C TYR A 65 3.91 -4.45 -1.27
N ASN A 66 4.45 -4.24 -2.45
CA ASN A 66 5.82 -4.65 -2.79
C ASN A 66 6.85 -3.96 -1.89
N ASP A 67 6.71 -2.65 -1.64
CA ASP A 67 7.56 -1.90 -0.70
C ASP A 67 7.45 -2.48 0.72
N ALA A 68 6.24 -2.76 1.19
CA ALA A 68 6.01 -3.32 2.51
C ALA A 68 6.65 -4.70 2.70
N MET A 69 6.62 -5.54 1.67
CA MET A 69 6.99 -6.95 1.80
C MET A 69 8.39 -7.27 1.30
N HIS A 70 8.90 -6.56 0.27
CA HIS A 70 10.06 -7.04 -0.47
C HIS A 70 11.17 -6.03 -0.67
N GLN A 71 10.84 -4.75 -0.97
CA GLN A 71 11.84 -3.80 -1.42
C GLN A 71 12.77 -3.35 -0.30
N ALA A 72 14.06 -3.57 -0.51
CA ALA A 72 15.10 -2.99 0.32
C ALA A 72 16.38 -2.83 -0.49
N ILE A 73 17.09 -1.75 -0.22
CA ILE A 73 18.42 -1.50 -0.75
C ILE A 73 19.43 -1.62 0.40
N THR A 74 20.37 -2.52 0.25
CA THR A 74 21.46 -2.74 1.22
C THR A 74 22.75 -2.17 0.64
N ILE A 75 23.45 -1.37 1.42
CA ILE A 75 24.78 -0.87 1.05
C ILE A 75 25.81 -1.63 1.88
N LYS A 76 26.75 -2.30 1.19
CA LYS A 76 27.87 -2.99 1.81
C LYS A 76 29.17 -2.59 1.11
N ASP A 77 30.17 -2.19 1.89
CA ASP A 77 31.48 -1.78 1.39
C ASP A 77 31.41 -0.70 0.29
N GLY A 78 30.47 0.26 0.43
CA GLY A 78 30.22 1.34 -0.54
C GLY A 78 29.49 0.92 -1.82
N HIS A 79 29.00 -0.31 -1.93
CA HIS A 79 28.28 -0.83 -3.08
C HIS A 79 26.86 -1.27 -2.73
N VAL A 80 25.93 -1.12 -3.70
CA VAL A 80 24.57 -1.65 -3.61
C VAL A 80 24.60 -3.17 -3.81
N VAL A 81 24.07 -3.92 -2.84
CA VAL A 81 24.00 -5.40 -2.90
C VAL A 81 22.97 -5.85 -3.94
N GLU A 82 21.78 -5.21 -3.93
CA GLU A 82 20.69 -5.48 -4.86
C GLU A 82 20.88 -4.74 -6.19
N ASN A 83 21.97 -5.01 -6.88
CA ASN A 83 22.42 -4.27 -8.06
C ASN A 83 21.87 -4.79 -9.40
N ASN A 84 20.97 -5.78 -9.38
CA ASN A 84 20.34 -6.33 -10.59
C ASN A 84 19.02 -7.02 -10.25
N PHE A 85 18.18 -7.27 -11.24
CA PHE A 85 16.83 -7.86 -11.11
C PHE A 85 16.80 -9.22 -10.41
N ASN A 86 17.87 -10.02 -10.52
CA ASN A 86 17.96 -11.31 -9.82
C ASN A 86 18.22 -11.16 -8.31
N LYS A 87 18.60 -9.98 -7.85
CA LYS A 87 18.87 -9.70 -6.44
C LYS A 87 17.85 -8.73 -5.83
N PHE A 88 17.20 -7.92 -6.64
CA PHE A 88 16.18 -6.99 -6.22
C PHE A 88 14.81 -7.64 -6.44
N ARG A 89 14.21 -8.14 -5.33
CA ARG A 89 12.91 -8.81 -5.41
C ARG A 89 11.79 -7.79 -5.58
N ILE A 90 10.92 -8.09 -6.52
CA ILE A 90 9.64 -7.41 -6.72
C ILE A 90 8.49 -8.41 -6.60
N SER A 91 7.29 -7.94 -6.30
CA SER A 91 6.10 -8.78 -6.24
C SER A 91 5.76 -9.38 -7.60
N HIS A 92 5.35 -10.63 -7.60
CA HIS A 92 4.84 -11.34 -8.78
C HIS A 92 3.32 -11.17 -8.91
N ILE A 93 2.77 -11.55 -10.06
CA ILE A 93 1.34 -11.40 -10.37
C ILE A 93 0.43 -12.19 -9.41
N ASP A 94 0.89 -13.31 -8.90
CA ASP A 94 0.19 -14.17 -7.95
C ASP A 94 0.14 -13.58 -6.52
N GLU A 95 0.97 -12.58 -6.24
CA GLU A 95 0.98 -11.83 -4.97
C GLU A 95 0.04 -10.62 -4.99
N ALA A 96 -0.44 -10.23 -6.18
CA ALA A 96 -1.41 -9.16 -6.29
C ALA A 96 -2.73 -9.54 -5.62
N PRO A 97 -3.42 -8.60 -4.96
CA PRO A 97 -4.73 -8.89 -4.37
C PRO A 97 -5.72 -9.25 -5.49
N PRO A 98 -6.46 -10.35 -5.35
CA PRO A 98 -7.42 -10.79 -6.36
C PRO A 98 -8.61 -9.85 -6.50
N GLU A 99 -8.88 -9.02 -5.49
CA GLU A 99 -10.02 -8.12 -5.47
C GLU A 99 -9.58 -6.71 -5.02
N ILE A 100 -9.78 -5.71 -5.91
CA ILE A 100 -9.59 -4.29 -5.59
C ILE A 100 -10.87 -3.55 -5.99
N ASN A 101 -11.60 -3.06 -4.99
CA ASN A 101 -12.83 -2.31 -5.16
C ASN A 101 -12.56 -0.82 -4.97
N ILE A 102 -12.91 -0.01 -5.96
CA ILE A 102 -12.68 1.43 -5.91
C ILE A 102 -14.00 2.15 -6.11
N ARG A 103 -14.33 3.02 -5.15
CA ARG A 103 -15.45 3.94 -5.22
C ARG A 103 -14.95 5.37 -5.25
N PHE A 104 -15.39 6.12 -6.24
CA PHE A 104 -15.08 7.53 -6.38
C PHE A 104 -16.20 8.38 -5.81
N PHE A 105 -15.82 9.40 -5.04
CA PHE A 105 -16.70 10.43 -4.52
C PHE A 105 -16.37 11.77 -5.18
N LYS A 106 -17.38 12.62 -5.32
CA LYS A 106 -17.22 13.99 -5.84
C LYS A 106 -17.67 14.94 -4.75
N THR A 107 -16.76 15.72 -4.21
CA THR A 107 -17.03 16.62 -3.08
C THR A 107 -17.13 18.08 -3.47
N GLY A 108 -16.90 18.43 -4.74
CA GLY A 108 -16.95 19.81 -5.22
C GLY A 108 -15.67 20.61 -4.96
N HIS A 109 -14.64 20.01 -4.35
CA HIS A 109 -13.31 20.61 -4.25
C HIS A 109 -12.61 20.62 -5.61
N TRP A 110 -11.51 21.38 -5.71
CA TRP A 110 -10.69 21.43 -6.91
C TRP A 110 -10.18 20.03 -7.30
N LEU A 111 -10.01 19.85 -8.61
CA LEU A 111 -9.46 18.61 -9.15
C LEU A 111 -8.04 18.41 -8.62
N LEU A 112 -7.79 17.23 -8.04
CA LEU A 112 -6.53 16.91 -7.41
C LEU A 112 -5.77 15.87 -8.23
N GLY A 113 -4.45 16.02 -8.25
CA GLY A 113 -3.58 15.04 -8.90
C GLY A 113 -3.67 13.68 -8.20
N MET A 114 -3.48 12.61 -8.97
CA MET A 114 -3.46 11.23 -8.49
C MET A 114 -2.02 10.77 -8.26
N GLY A 115 -1.25 11.58 -7.50
CA GLY A 115 0.14 11.30 -7.21
C GLY A 115 0.34 10.05 -6.34
N HIS A 116 1.52 9.50 -6.39
CA HIS A 116 1.96 8.26 -5.77
C HIS A 116 1.94 8.27 -4.22
N ASP A 117 1.88 9.40 -3.58
CA ASP A 117 1.99 9.54 -2.12
C ASP A 117 0.76 9.10 -1.31
N ARG A 118 -0.29 8.58 -1.95
CA ARG A 118 -1.62 8.50 -1.34
C ARG A 118 -1.94 7.16 -0.69
N PHE A 119 -1.10 6.15 -0.88
CA PHE A 119 -1.37 4.80 -0.38
C PHE A 119 -0.28 4.24 0.53
N THR A 120 0.46 5.09 1.23
CA THR A 120 1.33 4.69 2.35
C THR A 120 0.56 3.96 3.45
N SER A 121 -0.77 4.13 3.48
CA SER A 121 -1.69 3.37 4.31
C SER A 121 -1.61 1.84 4.09
N VAL A 122 -1.22 1.36 2.90
CA VAL A 122 -1.01 -0.08 2.63
C VAL A 122 0.04 -0.66 3.57
N GLN A 123 1.17 0.01 3.71
CA GLN A 123 2.28 -0.46 4.54
C GLN A 123 1.89 -0.50 6.02
N SER A 124 1.24 0.56 6.52
CA SER A 124 0.79 0.63 7.91
C SER A 124 -0.32 -0.39 8.20
N ALA A 125 -1.27 -0.57 7.28
CA ALA A 125 -2.35 -1.54 7.43
C ALA A 125 -1.83 -2.99 7.47
N ILE A 126 -0.83 -3.34 6.65
CA ILE A 126 -0.18 -4.65 6.71
C ILE A 126 0.54 -4.83 8.04
N GLY A 127 1.30 -3.83 8.50
CA GLY A 127 1.99 -3.87 9.78
C GLY A 127 1.05 -4.05 10.97
N ASP A 128 -0.10 -3.38 10.94
CA ASP A 128 -1.14 -3.54 11.97
C ASP A 128 -1.85 -4.90 11.88
N ALA A 129 -2.12 -5.42 10.68
CA ALA A 129 -2.67 -6.76 10.50
C ALA A 129 -1.72 -7.84 11.04
N ILE A 130 -0.42 -7.71 10.77
CA ILE A 130 0.61 -8.57 11.34
C ILE A 130 0.54 -8.52 12.87
N PHE A 131 0.49 -7.33 13.46
CA PHE A 131 0.38 -7.20 14.92
C PHE A 131 -0.88 -7.81 15.49
N GLN A 132 -2.04 -7.62 14.87
CA GLN A 132 -3.31 -8.16 15.35
C GLN A 132 -3.35 -9.69 15.33
N ILE A 133 -2.73 -10.31 14.31
CA ILE A 133 -2.77 -11.77 14.16
C ILE A 133 -1.66 -12.43 14.96
N THR A 134 -0.44 -11.87 14.94
CA THR A 134 0.74 -12.52 15.51
C THR A 134 1.14 -12.00 16.89
N GLY A 135 0.63 -10.84 17.30
CA GLY A 135 1.08 -10.10 18.49
C GLY A 135 2.45 -9.43 18.33
N LYS A 136 3.15 -9.66 17.22
CA LYS A 136 4.48 -9.11 16.95
C LYS A 136 4.36 -7.75 16.25
N ARG A 137 5.00 -6.72 16.79
CA ARG A 137 5.01 -5.38 16.19
C ARG A 137 6.37 -5.08 15.57
N PHE A 138 6.39 -4.99 14.27
CA PHE A 138 7.55 -4.58 13.49
C PHE A 138 7.46 -3.11 13.10
N ARG A 139 8.60 -2.41 13.10
CA ARG A 139 8.70 -0.99 12.73
C ARG A 139 9.66 -0.76 11.56
N ASP A 140 10.33 -1.83 11.13
CA ASP A 140 11.29 -1.80 10.04
C ASP A 140 10.74 -2.55 8.83
N LEU A 141 10.89 -1.95 7.66
CA LEU A 141 10.56 -2.54 6.37
C LEU A 141 11.80 -3.17 5.70
N PRO A 142 11.61 -4.13 4.84
CA PRO A 142 10.37 -4.81 4.49
C PRO A 142 10.01 -5.90 5.51
N TYR A 143 8.71 -6.10 5.71
CA TYR A 143 8.21 -7.14 6.63
C TYR A 143 8.58 -8.56 6.22
N GLY A 144 8.74 -8.81 4.91
CA GLY A 144 9.15 -10.14 4.42
C GLY A 144 10.56 -10.59 4.85
N ARG A 145 11.37 -9.71 5.45
CA ARG A 145 12.66 -10.05 6.08
C ARG A 145 12.52 -10.41 7.56
N GLN A 146 11.33 -10.25 8.14
CA GLN A 146 11.05 -10.50 9.55
C GLN A 146 10.47 -11.89 9.75
N ASP A 147 10.61 -12.44 10.98
CA ASP A 147 9.94 -13.68 11.36
C ASP A 147 8.47 -13.39 11.69
N LEU A 148 7.59 -13.63 10.72
CA LEU A 148 6.14 -13.44 10.83
C LEU A 148 5.39 -14.69 11.29
N SER A 149 6.08 -15.80 11.62
CA SER A 149 5.46 -17.03 12.11
C SER A 149 4.74 -16.81 13.44
N TRP A 150 3.67 -17.55 13.69
CA TRP A 150 2.88 -17.44 14.91
C TRP A 150 2.27 -18.79 15.31
N THR A 151 1.94 -18.96 16.58
CA THR A 151 1.42 -20.22 17.17
C THR A 151 -0.06 -20.09 17.51
#